data_d6e203f28c60e6398fcd21160a7b7837
#
_entry.id   d6e203f28c60e6398fcd21160a7b7837
#
_cell.length_a   1.000
_cell.length_b   1.000
_cell.length_c   1.000
_cell.angle_alpha   90.00
_cell.angle_beta   90.00
_cell.angle_gamma   90.00
#
_symmetry.space_group_name_H-M   'P 1'
#
loop_
_entity.id
_entity.type
_entity.pdbx_description
1 polymer ?
#
loop_
_entity_poly.entity_id
_entity_poly.type
_entity_poly.pdbx_seq_one_letter_code
_entity_poly.pdbx_strand_id
1 'polypeptide(L)'
;MNGDLPPHVRASLERAKRLAWWTLFWMGSVCVVMWLAMGSSQAMKTALIEDLLSLIPAVTFLVANHYEKKAPTDRFAFGYLRVHSLASLIAAVALTAVGAFLLYDSARTLIASEHPTIAPIRLFGQDVWLGWVMIAALIYSVIPPVILGHLKQPIARNLQDEVLDTDAMMQKADWMTGLAGVVGIAAVGLGYWWADAAAAALISTSILKDGITSLRVATAELVDGTPREVGKNEIAEDARTLIASLESRYPGSKVRLRETGRYIHAEIIGGRAEEELELESLWPGHPDRRWRLRQVSFVPRSTAALGTSQDRSHERVTSKRTKRAIRPPHRPTESGDVVVVRRRDSPR
;
A
#
# COMPACT_ATOMS: atom_id res chain seq x y z
N MET A 1 -2.14 4.72 -22.20
CA MET A 1 -2.76 5.30 -21.00
C MET A 1 -1.84 6.23 -20.19
N ASN A 2 -0.53 6.22 -20.35
CA ASN A 2 0.37 7.17 -19.65
C ASN A 2 0.48 8.56 -20.32
N GLY A 3 -0.30 8.86 -21.36
CA GLY A 3 -0.32 10.18 -22.03
C GLY A 3 -0.89 11.29 -21.14
N ASP A 4 -1.73 10.95 -20.17
CA ASP A 4 -2.54 11.90 -19.40
C ASP A 4 -1.93 12.33 -18.06
N LEU A 5 -0.78 11.75 -17.66
CA LEU A 5 -0.12 12.16 -16.42
C LEU A 5 0.67 13.45 -16.64
N PRO A 6 0.56 14.43 -15.72
CA PRO A 6 1.37 15.64 -15.77
C PRO A 6 2.87 15.31 -15.83
N PRO A 7 3.70 16.16 -16.47
CA PRO A 7 5.13 15.89 -16.64
C PRO A 7 5.87 15.64 -15.33
N HIS A 8 5.53 16.36 -14.26
CA HIS A 8 6.14 16.21 -12.93
C HIS A 8 5.80 14.85 -12.28
N VAL A 9 4.56 14.36 -12.47
CA VAL A 9 4.12 13.04 -11.97
C VAL A 9 4.83 11.93 -12.73
N ARG A 10 4.95 12.08 -14.06
CA ARG A 10 5.69 11.13 -14.90
C ARG A 10 7.16 11.06 -14.52
N ALA A 11 7.82 12.19 -14.30
CA ALA A 11 9.21 12.25 -13.85
C ALA A 11 9.39 11.57 -12.48
N SER A 12 8.48 11.81 -11.53
CA SER A 12 8.48 11.16 -10.21
C SER A 12 8.29 9.65 -10.33
N LEU A 13 7.41 9.18 -11.22
CA LEU A 13 7.17 7.76 -11.46
C LEU A 13 8.39 7.06 -12.07
N GLU A 14 9.07 7.68 -13.04
CA GLU A 14 10.29 7.11 -13.61
C GLU A 14 11.45 7.09 -12.60
N ARG A 15 11.51 8.09 -11.71
CA ARG A 15 12.46 8.09 -10.58
C ARG A 15 12.14 6.96 -9.59
N ALA A 16 10.87 6.76 -9.24
CA ALA A 16 10.44 5.66 -8.39
C ALA A 16 10.83 4.29 -8.96
N LYS A 17 10.61 4.06 -10.26
CA LYS A 17 11.00 2.81 -10.94
C LYS A 17 12.49 2.57 -10.90
N ARG A 18 13.31 3.61 -11.14
CA ARG A 18 14.77 3.49 -11.02
C ARG A 18 15.18 3.09 -9.61
N LEU A 19 14.57 3.70 -8.57
CA LEU A 19 14.86 3.34 -7.19
C LEU A 19 14.41 1.91 -6.87
N ALA A 20 13.27 1.44 -7.41
CA ALA A 20 12.83 0.06 -7.24
C ALA A 20 13.81 -0.94 -7.90
N TRP A 21 14.32 -0.64 -9.10
CA TRP A 21 15.38 -1.44 -9.73
C TRP A 21 16.69 -1.45 -8.92
N TRP A 22 17.07 -0.31 -8.34
CA TRP A 22 18.23 -0.23 -7.44
C TRP A 22 18.01 -1.07 -6.17
N THR A 23 16.78 -1.08 -5.62
CA THR A 23 16.45 -1.97 -4.51
C THR A 23 16.65 -3.43 -4.88
N LEU A 24 16.09 -3.88 -6.01
CA LEU A 24 16.27 -5.26 -6.48
C LEU A 24 17.73 -5.63 -6.67
N PHE A 25 18.54 -4.71 -7.22
CA PHE A 25 19.96 -4.94 -7.42
C PHE A 25 20.72 -5.09 -6.08
N TRP A 26 20.52 -4.14 -5.16
CA TRP A 26 21.22 -4.14 -3.87
C TRP A 26 20.77 -5.27 -2.96
N MET A 27 19.46 -5.42 -2.74
CA MET A 27 18.92 -6.49 -1.90
C MET A 27 19.21 -7.86 -2.54
N GLY A 28 19.15 -7.97 -3.87
CA GLY A 28 19.59 -9.17 -4.57
C GLY A 28 21.06 -9.50 -4.30
N SER A 29 21.95 -8.50 -4.26
CA SER A 29 23.36 -8.72 -3.91
C SER A 29 23.54 -9.17 -2.45
N VAL A 30 22.75 -8.61 -1.53
CA VAL A 30 22.73 -9.04 -0.13
C VAL A 30 22.27 -10.50 -0.03
N CYS A 31 21.18 -10.89 -0.70
CA CYS A 31 20.71 -12.28 -0.74
C CYS A 31 21.77 -13.25 -1.27
N VAL A 32 22.52 -12.86 -2.31
CA VAL A 32 23.62 -13.69 -2.85
C VAL A 32 24.76 -13.84 -1.83
N VAL A 33 25.18 -12.74 -1.20
CA VAL A 33 26.21 -12.77 -0.16
C VAL A 33 25.78 -13.65 1.03
N MET A 34 24.53 -13.48 1.49
CA MET A 34 23.95 -14.29 2.56
C MET A 34 23.87 -15.76 2.19
N TRP A 35 23.45 -16.08 0.97
CA TRP A 35 23.40 -17.45 0.47
C TRP A 35 24.77 -18.12 0.42
N LEU A 36 25.80 -17.41 -0.02
CA LEU A 36 27.18 -17.91 -0.05
C LEU A 36 27.77 -18.10 1.37
N ALA A 37 27.36 -17.24 2.30
CA ALA A 37 27.88 -17.25 3.66
C ALA A 37 27.10 -18.19 4.62
N MET A 38 25.88 -18.64 4.23
CA MET A 38 24.97 -19.30 5.17
C MET A 38 25.43 -20.69 5.62
N GLY A 39 26.16 -21.43 4.80
CA GLY A 39 26.61 -22.80 5.13
C GLY A 39 25.46 -23.67 5.66
N SER A 40 25.67 -24.31 6.83
CA SER A 40 24.66 -25.14 7.51
C SER A 40 23.84 -24.37 8.59
N SER A 41 24.11 -23.08 8.79
CA SER A 41 23.50 -22.27 9.85
C SER A 41 22.00 -22.04 9.59
N GLN A 42 21.16 -22.41 10.57
CA GLN A 42 19.70 -22.16 10.49
C GLN A 42 19.37 -20.67 10.61
N ALA A 43 20.08 -19.93 11.47
CA ALA A 43 19.89 -18.47 11.61
C ALA A 43 20.14 -17.74 10.29
N MET A 44 21.21 -18.12 9.56
CA MET A 44 21.50 -17.51 8.25
C MET A 44 20.45 -17.86 7.18
N LYS A 45 19.87 -19.08 7.22
CA LYS A 45 18.74 -19.43 6.34
C LYS A 45 17.51 -18.58 6.61
N THR A 46 17.22 -18.35 7.88
CA THR A 46 16.13 -17.50 8.35
C THR A 46 16.29 -16.07 7.85
N ALA A 47 17.48 -15.48 8.03
CA ALA A 47 17.80 -14.14 7.54
C ALA A 47 17.70 -14.04 6.01
N LEU A 48 18.14 -15.05 5.28
CA LEU A 48 17.99 -15.08 3.80
C LEU A 48 16.51 -15.10 3.37
N ILE A 49 15.64 -15.83 4.08
CA ILE A 49 14.20 -15.83 3.79
C ILE A 49 13.60 -14.44 4.03
N GLU A 50 14.00 -13.76 5.10
CA GLU A 50 13.59 -12.38 5.40
C GLU A 50 14.03 -11.43 4.28
N ASP A 51 15.29 -11.46 3.88
CA ASP A 51 15.83 -10.65 2.77
C ASP A 51 15.09 -10.91 1.45
N LEU A 52 14.70 -12.15 1.17
CA LEU A 52 13.90 -12.50 -0.02
C LEU A 52 12.48 -11.95 0.07
N LEU A 53 11.83 -11.96 1.24
CA LEU A 53 10.52 -11.37 1.43
C LEU A 53 10.54 -9.84 1.26
N SER A 54 11.63 -9.20 1.65
CA SER A 54 11.79 -7.74 1.51
C SER A 54 11.90 -7.26 0.05
N LEU A 55 12.13 -8.16 -0.90
CA LEU A 55 12.07 -7.85 -2.34
C LEU A 55 10.64 -7.73 -2.89
N ILE A 56 9.65 -8.33 -2.22
CA ILE A 56 8.26 -8.43 -2.74
C ILE A 56 7.65 -7.05 -3.04
N PRO A 57 7.72 -6.02 -2.17
CA PRO A 57 7.13 -4.72 -2.47
C PRO A 57 7.73 -4.05 -3.72
N ALA A 58 9.05 -4.11 -3.89
CA ALA A 58 9.71 -3.54 -5.05
C ALA A 58 9.31 -4.26 -6.36
N VAL A 59 9.21 -5.59 -6.33
CA VAL A 59 8.75 -6.39 -7.48
C VAL A 59 7.30 -6.07 -7.81
N THR A 60 6.40 -6.06 -6.82
CA THR A 60 4.98 -5.80 -7.04
C THR A 60 4.72 -4.39 -7.54
N PHE A 61 5.49 -3.39 -7.08
CA PHE A 61 5.48 -2.03 -7.62
C PHE A 61 5.83 -1.98 -9.11
N LEU A 62 6.92 -2.64 -9.53
CA LEU A 62 7.32 -2.68 -10.94
C LEU A 62 6.30 -3.41 -11.82
N VAL A 63 5.76 -4.54 -11.33
CA VAL A 63 4.71 -5.31 -12.02
C VAL A 63 3.44 -4.48 -12.17
N ALA A 64 2.96 -3.83 -11.10
CA ALA A 64 1.77 -2.99 -11.15
C ALA A 64 1.92 -1.85 -12.17
N ASN A 65 3.06 -1.15 -12.15
CA ASN A 65 3.35 -0.09 -13.12
C ASN A 65 3.48 -0.59 -14.57
N HIS A 66 3.90 -1.83 -14.78
CA HIS A 66 3.92 -2.44 -16.11
C HIS A 66 2.50 -2.69 -16.62
N TYR A 67 1.63 -3.28 -15.78
CA TYR A 67 0.26 -3.58 -16.15
C TYR A 67 -0.63 -2.33 -16.29
N GLU A 68 -0.43 -1.32 -15.46
CA GLU A 68 -1.18 -0.04 -15.53
C GLU A 68 -1.07 0.62 -16.90
N LYS A 69 0.03 0.41 -17.63
CA LYS A 69 0.26 0.95 -18.98
C LYS A 69 -0.53 0.24 -20.08
N LYS A 70 -1.04 -0.97 -19.81
CA LYS A 70 -1.76 -1.76 -20.82
C LYS A 70 -3.12 -1.16 -21.10
N ALA A 71 -3.50 -1.13 -22.38
CA ALA A 71 -4.82 -0.70 -22.80
C ALA A 71 -5.90 -1.67 -22.28
N PRO A 72 -7.14 -1.19 -22.07
CA PRO A 72 -8.29 -2.06 -21.84
C PRO A 72 -8.43 -3.09 -22.95
N THR A 73 -8.93 -4.27 -22.58
CA THR A 73 -9.23 -5.37 -23.50
C THR A 73 -10.66 -5.81 -23.28
N ASP A 74 -11.25 -6.58 -24.21
CA ASP A 74 -12.61 -7.11 -24.05
C ASP A 74 -12.77 -7.91 -22.74
N ARG A 75 -11.70 -8.58 -22.30
CA ARG A 75 -11.68 -9.33 -21.04
C ARG A 75 -11.54 -8.43 -19.81
N PHE A 76 -10.88 -7.29 -19.93
CA PHE A 76 -10.66 -6.29 -18.88
C PHE A 76 -11.07 -4.91 -19.37
N ALA A 77 -12.38 -4.71 -19.50
CA ALA A 77 -12.98 -3.53 -20.11
C ALA A 77 -12.65 -2.20 -19.39
N PHE A 78 -12.36 -2.24 -18.08
CA PHE A 78 -11.93 -1.08 -17.30
C PHE A 78 -10.41 -0.90 -17.22
N GLY A 79 -9.64 -1.74 -17.94
CA GLY A 79 -8.19 -1.77 -17.89
C GLY A 79 -7.65 -2.44 -16.62
N TYR A 80 -6.38 -2.17 -16.30
CA TYR A 80 -5.64 -2.90 -15.26
C TYR A 80 -5.32 -2.05 -14.03
N LEU A 81 -6.06 -0.96 -13.77
CA LEU A 81 -5.77 -0.04 -12.66
C LEU A 81 -5.82 -0.73 -11.29
N ARG A 82 -6.72 -1.70 -11.10
CA ARG A 82 -6.83 -2.48 -9.85
C ARG A 82 -5.65 -3.43 -9.59
N VAL A 83 -4.78 -3.65 -10.58
CA VAL A 83 -3.52 -4.40 -10.35
C VAL A 83 -2.64 -3.66 -9.33
N HIS A 84 -2.74 -2.33 -9.28
CA HIS A 84 -2.03 -1.53 -8.29
C HIS A 84 -2.52 -1.81 -6.86
N SER A 85 -3.85 -1.83 -6.66
CA SER A 85 -4.46 -2.17 -5.37
C SER A 85 -4.12 -3.61 -4.93
N LEU A 86 -4.07 -4.56 -5.88
CA LEU A 86 -3.62 -5.92 -5.60
C LEU A 86 -2.14 -5.96 -5.20
N ALA A 87 -1.29 -5.20 -5.89
CA ALA A 87 0.12 -5.09 -5.57
C ALA A 87 0.35 -4.50 -4.18
N SER A 88 -0.45 -3.47 -3.80
CA SER A 88 -0.45 -2.88 -2.47
C SER A 88 -0.80 -3.92 -1.40
N LEU A 89 -1.83 -4.75 -1.62
CA LEU A 89 -2.18 -5.83 -0.70
C LEU A 89 -1.05 -6.86 -0.54
N ILE A 90 -0.44 -7.30 -1.65
CA ILE A 90 0.66 -8.28 -1.61
C ILE A 90 1.86 -7.69 -0.84
N ALA A 91 2.22 -6.43 -1.10
CA ALA A 91 3.29 -5.74 -0.39
C ALA A 91 3.00 -5.61 1.12
N ALA A 92 1.77 -5.23 1.49
CA ALA A 92 1.34 -5.12 2.88
C ALA A 92 1.32 -6.46 3.62
N VAL A 93 0.92 -7.55 2.94
CA VAL A 93 0.99 -8.92 3.49
C VAL A 93 2.45 -9.31 3.74
N ALA A 94 3.37 -9.01 2.80
CA ALA A 94 4.79 -9.30 2.96
C ALA A 94 5.38 -8.55 4.17
N LEU A 95 5.13 -7.24 4.29
CA LEU A 95 5.59 -6.43 5.42
C LEU A 95 5.05 -6.95 6.77
N THR A 96 3.75 -7.31 6.81
CA THR A 96 3.12 -7.89 8.01
C THR A 96 3.75 -9.23 8.37
N ALA A 97 4.02 -10.08 7.37
CA ALA A 97 4.63 -11.39 7.57
C ALA A 97 6.05 -11.27 8.13
N VAL A 98 6.86 -10.34 7.60
CA VAL A 98 8.21 -10.05 8.14
C VAL A 98 8.12 -9.58 9.59
N GLY A 99 7.27 -8.60 9.89
CA GLY A 99 7.11 -8.10 11.27
C GLY A 99 6.64 -9.18 12.24
N ALA A 100 5.69 -10.03 11.85
CA ALA A 100 5.20 -11.14 12.66
C ALA A 100 6.28 -12.23 12.87
N PHE A 101 7.02 -12.54 11.81
CA PHE A 101 8.09 -13.52 11.85
C PHE A 101 9.23 -13.07 12.78
N LEU A 102 9.71 -11.84 12.66
CA LEU A 102 10.76 -11.27 13.52
C LEU A 102 10.32 -11.23 14.99
N LEU A 103 9.07 -10.87 15.25
CA LEU A 103 8.54 -10.86 16.62
C LEU A 103 8.50 -12.26 17.21
N TYR A 104 8.05 -13.25 16.42
CA TYR A 104 8.01 -14.64 16.84
C TYR A 104 9.43 -15.18 17.13
N ASP A 105 10.39 -14.93 16.25
CA ASP A 105 11.76 -15.42 16.38
C ASP A 105 12.46 -14.78 17.60
N SER A 106 12.30 -13.48 17.78
CA SER A 106 12.81 -12.75 18.95
C SER A 106 12.21 -13.27 20.26
N ALA A 107 10.89 -13.49 20.29
CA ALA A 107 10.21 -14.02 21.48
C ALA A 107 10.68 -15.45 21.80
N ARG A 108 10.83 -16.29 20.78
CA ARG A 108 11.34 -17.66 20.93
C ARG A 108 12.76 -17.66 21.51
N THR A 109 13.67 -16.83 20.97
CA THR A 109 15.05 -16.71 21.45
C THR A 109 15.12 -16.29 22.93
N LEU A 110 14.27 -15.30 23.32
CA LEU A 110 14.21 -14.86 24.72
C LEU A 110 13.67 -15.94 25.69
N ILE A 111 12.60 -16.66 25.26
CA ILE A 111 11.97 -17.70 26.07
C ILE A 111 12.89 -18.92 26.21
N ALA A 112 13.53 -19.34 25.14
CA ALA A 112 14.43 -20.48 25.13
C ALA A 112 15.77 -20.17 25.78
N SER A 113 16.03 -18.90 26.15
CA SER A 113 17.32 -18.46 26.70
C SER A 113 18.51 -18.93 25.87
N GLU A 114 18.34 -18.87 24.51
CA GLU A 114 19.39 -19.30 23.59
C GLU A 114 20.57 -18.34 23.68
N HIS A 115 21.74 -18.89 24.06
CA HIS A 115 22.98 -18.11 24.16
C HIS A 115 23.72 -18.23 22.80
N PRO A 116 23.71 -17.19 21.96
CA PRO A 116 24.45 -17.24 20.69
C PRO A 116 25.94 -17.30 20.98
N THR A 117 26.60 -18.38 20.54
CA THR A 117 28.05 -18.54 20.61
C THR A 117 28.67 -18.12 19.28
N ILE A 118 29.47 -17.04 19.31
CA ILE A 118 30.19 -16.55 18.13
C ILE A 118 31.60 -17.15 18.16
N ALA A 119 31.79 -18.24 17.39
CA ALA A 119 33.06 -18.92 17.29
C ALA A 119 34.08 -18.11 16.45
N PRO A 120 35.40 -18.21 16.76
CA PRO A 120 36.42 -17.64 15.87
C PRO A 120 36.48 -18.38 14.54
N ILE A 121 36.81 -17.67 13.47
CA ILE A 121 37.08 -18.24 12.14
C ILE A 121 38.54 -17.96 11.74
N ARG A 122 39.14 -18.86 10.99
CA ARG A 122 40.46 -18.65 10.38
C ARG A 122 40.34 -17.90 9.07
N LEU A 123 40.76 -16.63 9.07
CA LEU A 123 40.87 -15.79 7.90
C LEU A 123 42.37 -15.48 7.65
N PHE A 124 42.86 -15.79 6.46
CA PHE A 124 44.27 -15.54 6.08
C PHE A 124 45.29 -16.08 7.08
N GLY A 125 44.98 -17.22 7.76
CA GLY A 125 45.88 -17.86 8.71
C GLY A 125 45.88 -17.27 10.13
N GLN A 126 45.03 -16.30 10.41
CA GLN A 126 44.80 -15.71 11.73
C GLN A 126 43.41 -16.09 12.26
N ASP A 127 43.28 -16.35 13.56
CA ASP A 127 42.02 -16.57 14.20
C ASP A 127 41.37 -15.20 14.49
N VAL A 128 40.32 -14.88 13.72
CA VAL A 128 39.57 -13.63 13.82
C VAL A 128 38.21 -13.93 14.46
N TRP A 129 37.79 -13.09 15.42
CA TRP A 129 36.44 -13.21 15.98
C TRP A 129 35.39 -12.96 14.89
N LEU A 130 34.52 -13.96 14.63
CA LEU A 130 33.52 -13.93 13.59
C LEU A 130 32.59 -12.71 13.71
N GLY A 131 32.37 -12.20 14.92
CA GLY A 131 31.55 -11.02 15.18
C GLY A 131 31.96 -9.78 14.38
N TRP A 132 33.26 -9.55 14.13
CA TRP A 132 33.72 -8.44 13.31
C TRP A 132 33.28 -8.56 11.84
N VAL A 133 33.33 -9.79 11.30
CA VAL A 133 32.89 -10.07 9.92
C VAL A 133 31.38 -9.89 9.82
N MET A 134 30.62 -10.36 10.82
CA MET A 134 29.18 -10.17 10.87
C MET A 134 28.78 -8.68 10.97
N ILE A 135 29.46 -7.92 11.83
CA ILE A 135 29.23 -6.46 11.94
C ILE A 135 29.52 -5.77 10.60
N ALA A 136 30.62 -6.10 9.92
CA ALA A 136 30.96 -5.51 8.64
C ALA A 136 29.90 -5.85 7.55
N ALA A 137 29.41 -7.10 7.53
CA ALA A 137 28.34 -7.53 6.63
C ALA A 137 27.02 -6.81 6.92
N LEU A 138 26.65 -6.66 8.18
CA LEU A 138 25.45 -5.93 8.60
C LEU A 138 25.55 -4.43 8.25
N ILE A 139 26.68 -3.79 8.47
CA ILE A 139 26.87 -2.39 8.05
C ILE A 139 26.71 -2.26 6.53
N TYR A 140 27.27 -3.19 5.77
CA TYR A 140 27.07 -3.22 4.32
C TYR A 140 25.58 -3.37 3.96
N SER A 141 24.84 -4.24 4.63
CA SER A 141 23.41 -4.47 4.34
C SER A 141 22.50 -3.31 4.76
N VAL A 142 22.88 -2.50 5.74
CA VAL A 142 22.09 -1.36 6.27
C VAL A 142 22.16 -0.14 5.37
N ILE A 143 23.31 0.15 4.75
CA ILE A 143 23.50 1.42 4.02
C ILE A 143 22.54 1.61 2.85
N PRO A 144 22.35 0.65 1.92
CA PRO A 144 21.42 0.84 0.80
C PRO A 144 19.96 1.03 1.21
N PRO A 145 19.39 0.23 2.14
CA PRO A 145 18.02 0.43 2.62
C PRO A 145 17.78 1.80 3.26
N VAL A 146 18.73 2.34 4.05
CA VAL A 146 18.61 3.69 4.59
C VAL A 146 18.46 4.72 3.48
N ILE A 147 19.35 4.69 2.48
CA ILE A 147 19.33 5.65 1.38
C ILE A 147 18.07 5.49 0.53
N LEU A 148 17.74 4.27 0.13
CA LEU A 148 16.62 3.98 -0.77
C LEU A 148 15.28 4.26 -0.11
N GLY A 149 15.10 3.89 1.17
CA GLY A 149 13.88 4.15 1.93
C GLY A 149 13.60 5.65 2.05
N HIS A 150 14.60 6.45 2.43
CA HIS A 150 14.47 7.90 2.54
C HIS A 150 14.20 8.59 1.19
N LEU A 151 14.74 8.08 0.09
CA LEU A 151 14.48 8.63 -1.25
C LEU A 151 13.10 8.26 -1.79
N LYS A 152 12.57 7.06 -1.45
CA LYS A 152 11.27 6.59 -1.93
C LYS A 152 10.10 7.23 -1.21
N GLN A 153 10.18 7.45 0.10
CA GLN A 153 9.07 7.92 0.92
C GLN A 153 8.45 9.25 0.44
N PRO A 154 9.22 10.34 0.15
CA PRO A 154 8.63 11.55 -0.39
C PRO A 154 8.01 11.35 -1.78
N ILE A 155 8.56 10.47 -2.60
CA ILE A 155 8.01 10.16 -3.93
C ILE A 155 6.69 9.41 -3.79
N ALA A 156 6.58 8.44 -2.87
CA ALA A 156 5.35 7.71 -2.57
C ALA A 156 4.21 8.66 -2.18
N ARG A 157 4.48 9.62 -1.29
CA ARG A 157 3.51 10.64 -0.88
C ARG A 157 3.11 11.59 -2.02
N ASN A 158 4.04 11.98 -2.88
CA ASN A 158 3.74 12.83 -4.03
C ASN A 158 2.91 12.10 -5.08
N LEU A 159 3.19 10.81 -5.31
CA LEU A 159 2.46 9.95 -6.23
C LEU A 159 1.16 9.40 -5.63
N GLN A 160 0.97 9.53 -4.32
CA GLN A 160 -0.11 8.86 -3.57
C GLN A 160 -0.12 7.35 -3.87
N ASP A 161 1.03 6.71 -3.65
CA ASP A 161 1.31 5.33 -4.06
C ASP A 161 1.61 4.46 -2.84
N GLU A 162 0.62 3.68 -2.43
CA GLU A 162 0.69 2.78 -1.27
C GLU A 162 1.73 1.65 -1.44
N VAL A 163 1.93 1.16 -2.68
CA VAL A 163 2.93 0.09 -2.92
C VAL A 163 4.33 0.63 -2.68
N LEU A 164 4.60 1.84 -3.18
CA LEU A 164 5.90 2.49 -3.02
C LEU A 164 6.15 2.92 -1.56
N ASP A 165 5.11 3.32 -0.83
CA ASP A 165 5.20 3.63 0.60
C ASP A 165 5.50 2.36 1.41
N THR A 166 4.81 1.27 1.14
CA THR A 166 5.07 -0.04 1.76
C THR A 166 6.48 -0.55 1.45
N ASP A 167 6.98 -0.32 0.21
CA ASP A 167 8.37 -0.62 -0.16
C ASP A 167 9.37 0.24 0.65
N ALA A 168 9.07 1.52 0.88
CA ALA A 168 9.89 2.36 1.75
C ALA A 168 9.84 1.92 3.22
N MET A 169 8.69 1.46 3.71
CA MET A 169 8.55 0.88 5.05
C MET A 169 9.33 -0.43 5.19
N MET A 170 9.36 -1.27 4.16
CA MET A 170 10.18 -2.49 4.15
C MET A 170 11.67 -2.15 4.24
N GLN A 171 12.15 -1.15 3.46
CA GLN A 171 13.52 -0.67 3.58
C GLN A 171 13.82 -0.13 5.00
N LYS A 172 12.84 0.53 5.64
CA LYS A 172 12.96 0.97 7.03
C LYS A 172 13.10 -0.23 7.97
N ALA A 173 12.33 -1.29 7.78
CA ALA A 173 12.44 -2.52 8.55
C ALA A 173 13.84 -3.12 8.41
N ASP A 174 14.35 -3.29 7.18
CA ASP A 174 15.64 -3.90 6.86
C ASP A 174 16.80 -3.15 7.55
N TRP A 175 16.87 -1.81 7.47
CA TRP A 175 17.96 -1.10 8.13
C TRP A 175 17.83 -1.04 9.66
N MET A 176 16.61 -1.05 10.21
CA MET A 176 16.40 -1.08 11.66
C MET A 176 16.82 -2.42 12.26
N THR A 177 16.46 -3.53 11.61
CA THR A 177 16.87 -4.88 12.05
C THR A 177 18.38 -5.07 11.91
N GLY A 178 18.96 -4.60 10.78
CA GLY A 178 20.41 -4.64 10.60
C GLY A 178 21.18 -3.84 11.67
N LEU A 179 20.69 -2.63 12.03
CA LEU A 179 21.30 -1.83 13.08
C LEU A 179 21.15 -2.49 14.46
N ALA A 180 19.96 -3.08 14.75
CA ALA A 180 19.77 -3.85 15.96
C ALA A 180 20.76 -5.03 16.06
N GLY A 181 20.97 -5.75 14.94
CA GLY A 181 21.94 -6.83 14.86
C GLY A 181 23.37 -6.37 15.16
N VAL A 182 23.79 -5.19 14.65
CA VAL A 182 25.12 -4.62 14.99
C VAL A 182 25.23 -4.37 16.49
N VAL A 183 24.24 -3.73 17.10
CA VAL A 183 24.20 -3.46 18.55
C VAL A 183 24.12 -4.76 19.34
N GLY A 184 23.31 -5.72 18.89
CA GLY A 184 23.14 -7.03 19.52
C GLY A 184 24.45 -7.83 19.54
N ILE A 185 25.15 -7.94 18.40
CA ILE A 185 26.43 -8.64 18.32
C ILE A 185 27.47 -7.98 19.24
N ALA A 186 27.53 -6.65 19.27
CA ALA A 186 28.41 -5.93 20.18
C ALA A 186 28.07 -6.21 21.66
N ALA A 187 26.77 -6.23 21.99
CA ALA A 187 26.32 -6.53 23.38
C ALA A 187 26.60 -7.98 23.77
N VAL A 188 26.45 -8.95 22.87
CA VAL A 188 26.84 -10.36 23.10
C VAL A 188 28.35 -10.46 23.38
N GLY A 189 29.16 -9.71 22.62
CA GLY A 189 30.60 -9.61 22.88
C GLY A 189 30.95 -9.05 24.28
N LEU A 190 30.04 -8.25 24.88
CA LEU A 190 30.14 -7.74 26.27
C LEU A 190 29.50 -8.66 27.32
N GLY A 191 28.91 -9.80 26.89
CA GLY A 191 28.27 -10.78 27.80
C GLY A 191 26.74 -10.63 27.96
N TYR A 192 26.08 -9.71 27.25
CA TYR A 192 24.62 -9.51 27.31
C TYR A 192 23.90 -10.33 26.23
N TRP A 193 23.75 -11.63 26.47
CA TRP A 193 23.17 -12.57 25.47
C TRP A 193 21.75 -12.22 25.01
N TRP A 194 20.94 -11.57 25.86
CA TRP A 194 19.54 -11.25 25.59
C TRP A 194 19.33 -9.93 24.79
N ALA A 195 20.35 -9.09 24.66
CA ALA A 195 20.24 -7.73 24.17
C ALA A 195 19.82 -7.67 22.69
N ASP A 196 20.34 -8.56 21.88
CA ASP A 196 19.99 -8.70 20.46
C ASP A 196 18.50 -9.03 20.29
N ALA A 197 18.04 -10.10 20.93
CA ALA A 197 16.65 -10.54 20.86
C ALA A 197 15.67 -9.50 21.45
N ALA A 198 16.04 -8.77 22.49
CA ALA A 198 15.22 -7.70 23.05
C ALA A 198 15.10 -6.51 22.09
N ALA A 199 16.20 -6.09 21.48
CA ALA A 199 16.18 -5.02 20.48
C ALA A 199 15.34 -5.42 19.24
N ALA A 200 15.53 -6.64 18.74
CA ALA A 200 14.75 -7.20 17.65
C ALA A 200 13.24 -7.26 17.97
N ALA A 201 12.85 -7.66 19.19
CA ALA A 201 11.45 -7.69 19.63
C ALA A 201 10.80 -6.30 19.65
N LEU A 202 11.51 -5.26 20.10
CA LEU A 202 11.03 -3.89 20.10
C LEU A 202 10.81 -3.37 18.67
N ILE A 203 11.77 -3.60 17.79
CA ILE A 203 11.70 -3.15 16.39
C ILE A 203 10.62 -3.88 15.65
N SER A 204 10.52 -5.20 15.79
CA SER A 204 9.51 -6.03 15.12
C SER A 204 8.08 -5.63 15.51
N THR A 205 7.85 -5.16 16.73
CA THR A 205 6.55 -4.62 17.15
C THR A 205 6.18 -3.39 16.33
N SER A 206 7.12 -2.49 16.03
CA SER A 206 6.90 -1.32 15.18
C SER A 206 6.63 -1.74 13.73
N ILE A 207 7.43 -2.67 13.19
CA ILE A 207 7.26 -3.19 11.82
C ILE A 207 5.90 -3.86 11.66
N LEU A 208 5.50 -4.69 12.62
CA LEU A 208 4.19 -5.35 12.61
C LEU A 208 3.04 -4.35 12.63
N LYS A 209 3.14 -3.29 13.44
CA LYS A 209 2.16 -2.20 13.47
C LYS A 209 2.06 -1.49 12.12
N ASP A 210 3.19 -1.16 11.50
CA ASP A 210 3.26 -0.53 10.16
C ASP A 210 2.63 -1.48 9.12
N GLY A 211 2.97 -2.78 9.14
CA GLY A 211 2.40 -3.81 8.27
C GLY A 211 0.88 -3.95 8.41
N ILE A 212 0.37 -4.04 9.64
CA ILE A 212 -1.09 -4.12 9.89
C ILE A 212 -1.80 -2.86 9.39
N THR A 213 -1.18 -1.68 9.51
CA THR A 213 -1.75 -0.43 9.01
C THR A 213 -1.83 -0.46 7.49
N SER A 214 -0.75 -0.81 6.80
CA SER A 214 -0.71 -0.97 5.33
C SER A 214 -1.72 -2.02 4.86
N LEU A 215 -1.86 -3.13 5.59
CA LEU A 215 -2.83 -4.19 5.27
C LEU A 215 -4.28 -3.69 5.35
N ARG A 216 -4.62 -2.88 6.36
CA ARG A 216 -5.95 -2.27 6.49
C ARG A 216 -6.23 -1.27 5.38
N VAL A 217 -5.25 -0.46 4.98
CA VAL A 217 -5.38 0.50 3.88
C VAL A 217 -5.59 -0.23 2.56
N ALA A 218 -4.72 -1.18 2.23
CA ALA A 218 -4.80 -1.95 0.99
C ALA A 218 -6.10 -2.78 0.88
N THR A 219 -6.56 -3.37 1.99
CA THR A 219 -7.83 -4.09 2.02
C THR A 219 -9.00 -3.15 1.79
N ALA A 220 -8.99 -1.97 2.42
CA ALA A 220 -10.06 -0.98 2.22
C ALA A 220 -10.12 -0.47 0.78
N GLU A 221 -8.97 -0.24 0.14
CA GLU A 221 -8.90 0.13 -1.27
C GLU A 221 -9.50 -0.95 -2.18
N LEU A 222 -9.19 -2.23 -1.92
CA LEU A 222 -9.72 -3.35 -2.69
C LEU A 222 -11.24 -3.51 -2.60
N VAL A 223 -11.84 -3.16 -1.44
CA VAL A 223 -13.29 -3.24 -1.23
C VAL A 223 -14.01 -1.90 -1.49
N ASP A 224 -13.45 -1.06 -2.36
CA ASP A 224 -14.02 0.23 -2.75
C ASP A 224 -14.19 1.22 -1.57
N GLY A 225 -13.28 1.20 -0.61
CA GLY A 225 -13.26 2.15 0.49
C GLY A 225 -12.99 3.59 0.04
N THR A 226 -13.36 4.55 0.90
CA THR A 226 -13.02 5.96 0.68
C THR A 226 -11.51 6.14 0.71
N PRO A 227 -10.93 6.99 -0.19
CA PRO A 227 -9.49 7.23 -0.26
C PRO A 227 -8.88 7.60 1.09
N ARG A 228 -7.72 7.00 1.41
CA ARG A 228 -7.00 7.20 2.67
C ARG A 228 -5.68 7.92 2.45
N GLU A 229 -5.14 8.49 3.53
CA GLU A 229 -3.78 9.04 3.52
C GLU A 229 -2.76 7.92 3.37
N VAL A 230 -1.76 8.14 2.52
CA VAL A 230 -0.68 7.16 2.27
C VAL A 230 0.01 6.76 3.58
N GLY A 231 0.05 5.47 3.83
CA GLY A 231 0.63 4.89 5.05
C GLY A 231 -0.20 5.12 6.33
N LYS A 232 -1.45 5.60 6.22
CA LYS A 232 -2.33 5.85 7.37
C LYS A 232 -3.74 5.31 7.13
N ASN A 233 -4.38 4.90 8.22
CA ASN A 233 -5.77 4.42 8.17
C ASN A 233 -6.83 5.55 8.23
N GLU A 234 -6.45 6.80 8.04
CA GLU A 234 -7.32 7.97 8.08
C GLU A 234 -7.80 8.33 6.67
N ILE A 235 -9.03 8.84 6.56
CA ILE A 235 -9.56 9.34 5.28
C ILE A 235 -8.70 10.53 4.83
N ALA A 236 -8.25 10.51 3.58
CA ALA A 236 -7.43 11.56 2.98
C ALA A 236 -8.12 12.93 3.05
N GLU A 237 -7.35 13.98 3.34
CA GLU A 237 -7.85 15.34 3.35
C GLU A 237 -8.39 15.75 1.97
N ASP A 238 -7.67 15.39 0.90
CA ASP A 238 -8.13 15.58 -0.49
C ASP A 238 -9.52 14.96 -0.72
N ALA A 239 -9.79 13.76 -0.16
CA ALA A 239 -11.08 13.10 -0.30
C ALA A 239 -12.19 13.82 0.48
N ARG A 240 -11.92 14.26 1.72
CA ARG A 240 -12.90 15.02 2.51
C ARG A 240 -13.27 16.34 1.82
N THR A 241 -12.26 17.06 1.33
CA THR A 241 -12.44 18.35 0.65
C THR A 241 -13.19 18.16 -0.67
N LEU A 242 -12.89 17.09 -1.42
CA LEU A 242 -13.59 16.77 -2.66
C LEU A 242 -15.06 16.42 -2.42
N ILE A 243 -15.38 15.61 -1.39
CA ILE A 243 -16.78 15.31 -1.00
C ILE A 243 -17.52 16.60 -0.69
N ALA A 244 -16.98 17.44 0.20
CA ALA A 244 -17.63 18.68 0.62
C ALA A 244 -17.84 19.65 -0.57
N SER A 245 -16.85 19.77 -1.46
CA SER A 245 -16.96 20.60 -2.66
C SER A 245 -18.03 20.11 -3.63
N LEU A 246 -18.09 18.80 -3.90
CA LEU A 246 -19.08 18.22 -4.79
C LEU A 246 -20.49 18.27 -4.19
N GLU A 247 -20.69 18.04 -2.88
CA GLU A 247 -21.99 18.18 -2.21
C GLU A 247 -22.48 19.63 -2.19
N SER A 248 -21.55 20.59 -2.08
CA SER A 248 -21.87 22.03 -2.20
C SER A 248 -22.28 22.42 -3.62
N ARG A 249 -21.60 21.87 -4.65
CA ARG A 249 -21.90 22.15 -6.07
C ARG A 249 -23.21 21.49 -6.52
N TYR A 250 -23.55 20.31 -5.97
CA TYR A 250 -24.79 19.58 -6.29
C TYR A 250 -25.67 19.46 -5.04
N PRO A 251 -26.40 20.52 -4.66
CA PRO A 251 -27.18 20.55 -3.44
C PRO A 251 -28.21 19.42 -3.36
N GLY A 252 -28.25 18.75 -2.21
CA GLY A 252 -29.15 17.63 -1.98
C GLY A 252 -28.67 16.30 -2.58
N SER A 253 -27.51 16.23 -3.24
CA SER A 253 -26.88 14.96 -3.61
C SER A 253 -26.08 14.36 -2.45
N LYS A 254 -25.75 13.08 -2.55
CA LYS A 254 -24.79 12.39 -1.68
C LYS A 254 -23.59 11.94 -2.53
N VAL A 255 -22.39 12.27 -2.08
CA VAL A 255 -21.16 11.92 -2.79
C VAL A 255 -20.49 10.72 -2.16
N ARG A 256 -20.08 9.77 -2.98
CA ARG A 256 -19.23 8.63 -2.59
C ARG A 256 -17.94 8.67 -3.41
N LEU A 257 -16.82 8.42 -2.76
CA LEU A 257 -15.53 8.30 -3.42
C LEU A 257 -15.00 6.88 -3.23
N ARG A 258 -14.36 6.37 -4.26
CA ARG A 258 -13.53 5.17 -4.17
C ARG A 258 -12.18 5.42 -4.81
N GLU A 259 -11.17 4.72 -4.33
CA GLU A 259 -9.83 4.72 -4.88
C GLU A 259 -9.62 3.47 -5.73
N THR A 260 -8.86 3.61 -6.81
CA THR A 260 -8.44 2.51 -7.65
C THR A 260 -7.00 2.78 -8.10
N GLY A 261 -6.05 2.17 -7.44
CA GLY A 261 -4.65 2.54 -7.54
C GLY A 261 -4.45 3.98 -7.06
N ARG A 262 -3.87 4.83 -7.90
CA ARG A 262 -3.62 6.25 -7.59
C ARG A 262 -4.80 7.17 -7.93
N TYR A 263 -5.88 6.64 -8.52
CA TYR A 263 -6.97 7.43 -9.09
C TYR A 263 -8.22 7.39 -8.21
N ILE A 264 -8.93 8.52 -8.20
CA ILE A 264 -10.19 8.67 -7.48
C ILE A 264 -11.34 8.64 -8.47
N HIS A 265 -12.36 7.89 -8.12
CA HIS A 265 -13.66 7.83 -8.81
C HIS A 265 -14.72 8.39 -7.88
N ALA A 266 -15.48 9.38 -8.35
CA ALA A 266 -16.58 9.98 -7.62
C ALA A 266 -17.92 9.50 -8.17
N GLU A 267 -18.86 9.24 -7.27
CA GLU A 267 -20.24 8.92 -7.56
C GLU A 267 -21.15 9.95 -6.87
N ILE A 268 -21.95 10.67 -7.67
CA ILE A 268 -22.87 11.71 -7.20
C ILE A 268 -24.30 11.16 -7.29
N ILE A 269 -24.90 10.85 -6.16
CA ILE A 269 -26.22 10.23 -6.07
C ILE A 269 -27.27 11.33 -5.93
N GLY A 270 -28.18 11.40 -6.93
CA GLY A 270 -29.28 12.39 -6.97
C GLY A 270 -28.90 13.74 -7.54
N GLY A 271 -27.65 13.90 -8.05
CA GLY A 271 -27.24 15.04 -8.85
C GLY A 271 -27.59 14.88 -10.31
N ARG A 272 -27.60 15.98 -11.07
CA ARG A 272 -27.74 15.96 -12.53
C ARG A 272 -26.42 16.32 -13.17
N ALA A 273 -26.06 15.61 -14.26
CA ALA A 273 -24.86 15.92 -15.02
C ALA A 273 -25.03 17.28 -15.75
N GLU A 274 -23.99 18.09 -15.75
CA GLU A 274 -23.88 19.29 -16.58
C GLU A 274 -23.49 18.86 -18.01
N GLU A 275 -23.96 19.58 -19.05
CA GLU A 275 -23.68 19.23 -20.45
C GLU A 275 -22.18 19.30 -20.80
N GLU A 276 -21.44 20.25 -20.20
CA GLU A 276 -19.98 20.36 -20.33
C GLU A 276 -19.34 20.34 -18.96
N LEU A 277 -18.91 19.15 -18.51
CA LEU A 277 -18.24 18.98 -17.23
C LEU A 277 -16.75 18.69 -17.42
N GLU A 278 -15.91 19.66 -17.10
CA GLU A 278 -14.47 19.46 -17.02
C GLU A 278 -14.08 18.89 -15.64
N LEU A 279 -13.56 17.66 -15.62
CA LEU A 279 -13.16 16.97 -14.39
C LEU A 279 -12.13 17.76 -13.58
N GLU A 280 -11.24 18.48 -14.27
CA GLU A 280 -10.20 19.29 -13.60
C GLU A 280 -10.76 20.46 -12.79
N SER A 281 -11.91 21.02 -13.21
CA SER A 281 -12.60 22.11 -12.51
C SER A 281 -13.29 21.66 -11.22
N LEU A 282 -13.52 20.35 -11.07
CA LEU A 282 -14.15 19.78 -9.88
C LEU A 282 -13.19 19.52 -8.73
N TRP A 283 -11.86 19.59 -8.98
CA TRP A 283 -10.86 19.31 -7.97
C TRP A 283 -10.62 20.54 -7.07
N PRO A 284 -11.00 20.49 -5.77
CA PRO A 284 -10.87 21.65 -4.87
C PRO A 284 -9.51 21.74 -4.20
N GLY A 285 -8.71 20.67 -4.24
CA GLY A 285 -7.43 20.55 -3.56
C GLY A 285 -6.26 21.16 -4.35
N HIS A 286 -5.04 20.76 -3.99
CA HIS A 286 -3.84 21.25 -4.65
C HIS A 286 -3.84 20.94 -6.17
N PRO A 287 -3.56 21.93 -7.04
CA PRO A 287 -3.65 21.74 -8.50
C PRO A 287 -2.81 20.59 -9.05
N ASP A 288 -1.66 20.31 -8.41
CA ASP A 288 -0.76 19.24 -8.83
C ASP A 288 -1.35 17.84 -8.65
N ARG A 289 -2.44 17.69 -7.87
CA ARG A 289 -3.13 16.42 -7.60
C ARG A 289 -4.44 16.26 -8.37
N ARG A 290 -4.88 17.24 -9.17
CA ARG A 290 -6.13 17.17 -9.95
C ARG A 290 -6.20 15.98 -10.90
N TRP A 291 -5.07 15.45 -11.33
CA TRP A 291 -4.98 14.27 -12.19
C TRP A 291 -5.53 12.99 -11.54
N ARG A 292 -5.65 12.96 -10.22
CA ARG A 292 -6.20 11.82 -9.48
C ARG A 292 -7.69 11.61 -9.74
N LEU A 293 -8.48 12.68 -9.94
CA LEU A 293 -9.91 12.57 -10.28
C LEU A 293 -10.05 12.11 -11.74
N ARG A 294 -10.39 10.85 -11.93
CA ARG A 294 -10.44 10.24 -13.25
C ARG A 294 -11.85 10.10 -13.81
N GLN A 295 -12.83 9.95 -12.93
CA GLN A 295 -14.21 9.69 -13.32
C GLN A 295 -15.18 10.29 -12.30
N VAL A 296 -16.25 10.89 -12.82
CA VAL A 296 -17.43 11.27 -12.05
C VAL A 296 -18.64 10.59 -12.69
N SER A 297 -19.45 9.94 -11.87
CA SER A 297 -20.68 9.25 -12.30
C SER A 297 -21.89 9.84 -11.59
N PHE A 298 -22.93 10.15 -12.33
CA PHE A 298 -24.20 10.63 -11.76
C PHE A 298 -25.19 9.47 -11.73
N VAL A 299 -25.71 9.18 -10.53
CA VAL A 299 -26.59 8.04 -10.28
C VAL A 299 -27.93 8.52 -9.71
N PRO A 300 -29.06 8.05 -10.26
CA PRO A 300 -30.38 8.37 -9.71
C PRO A 300 -30.56 7.84 -8.29
N ARG A 301 -31.30 8.56 -7.44
CA ARG A 301 -31.56 8.14 -6.05
C ARG A 301 -32.24 6.78 -5.92
N SER A 302 -33.12 6.40 -6.85
CA SER A 302 -33.84 5.12 -6.84
C SER A 302 -32.91 3.90 -6.92
N THR A 303 -31.78 4.04 -7.60
CA THR A 303 -30.82 2.94 -7.77
C THR A 303 -29.91 2.77 -6.53
N ALA A 304 -29.70 3.82 -5.75
CA ALA A 304 -28.86 3.82 -4.55
C ALA A 304 -29.51 3.09 -3.34
N ALA A 305 -30.84 2.97 -3.31
CA ALA A 305 -31.57 2.32 -2.22
C ALA A 305 -31.37 0.79 -2.16
N LEU A 306 -30.87 0.17 -3.24
CA LEU A 306 -30.60 -1.27 -3.30
C LEU A 306 -29.31 -1.69 -2.55
N GLY A 307 -28.45 -0.74 -2.17
CA GLY A 307 -27.17 -1.01 -1.50
C GLY A 307 -27.11 -0.74 0.01
N THR A 308 -28.12 -0.16 0.63
CA THR A 308 -28.13 0.17 2.06
C THR A 308 -29.18 -0.62 2.83
N SER A 309 -28.82 -1.82 3.31
CA SER A 309 -29.64 -2.65 4.22
C SER A 309 -29.58 -2.19 5.69
N GLN A 310 -29.17 -0.97 5.98
CA GLN A 310 -28.98 -0.50 7.38
C GLN A 310 -30.09 0.39 7.96
N ASP A 311 -31.17 0.68 7.20
CA ASP A 311 -32.25 1.55 7.69
C ASP A 311 -33.57 0.79 7.92
N ARG A 312 -33.52 -0.50 8.27
CA ARG A 312 -34.72 -1.33 8.55
C ARG A 312 -34.96 -1.61 10.04
N SER A 313 -34.56 -0.76 10.94
CA SER A 313 -34.83 -0.99 12.38
C SER A 313 -35.92 -0.11 13.02
N HIS A 314 -36.57 0.81 12.28
CA HIS A 314 -37.61 1.68 12.89
C HIS A 314 -39.02 1.64 12.26
N GLU A 315 -39.29 0.76 11.29
CA GLU A 315 -40.65 0.69 10.71
C GLU A 315 -41.33 -0.69 10.86
N ARG A 316 -41.29 -1.27 12.03
CA ARG A 316 -42.10 -2.44 12.39
C ARG A 316 -43.00 -2.13 13.58
N VAL A 317 -43.93 -1.18 13.42
CA VAL A 317 -45.19 -1.23 14.16
C VAL A 317 -46.22 -0.47 13.34
N THR A 318 -47.34 -1.13 13.06
CA THR A 318 -48.60 -0.68 12.44
C THR A 318 -48.70 -0.86 10.90
N SER A 319 -49.21 -1.98 10.49
CA SER A 319 -50.47 -2.08 9.72
C SER A 319 -50.87 -3.53 9.46
N LYS A 320 -51.79 -4.02 10.22
CA LYS A 320 -52.68 -5.11 9.81
C LYS A 320 -53.89 -4.51 9.11
N ARG A 321 -54.33 -5.16 8.01
CA ARG A 321 -55.58 -5.03 7.25
C ARG A 321 -55.65 -3.93 6.21
N THR A 322 -55.67 -4.25 4.92
CA THR A 322 -56.90 -4.50 4.16
C THR A 322 -56.53 -4.96 2.72
N LYS A 323 -57.05 -6.11 2.29
CA LYS A 323 -57.08 -6.56 0.90
C LYS A 323 -58.09 -5.72 0.10
N ARG A 324 -57.67 -5.13 -1.03
CA ARG A 324 -58.52 -5.01 -2.24
C ARG A 324 -57.63 -4.59 -3.43
N ALA A 325 -57.69 -5.38 -4.48
CA ALA A 325 -57.02 -5.16 -5.74
C ALA A 325 -57.61 -3.93 -6.47
N ILE A 326 -56.74 -2.99 -6.86
CA ILE A 326 -57.02 -2.03 -7.93
C ILE A 326 -55.70 -1.91 -8.71
N ARG A 327 -55.75 -2.28 -10.03
CA ARG A 327 -54.64 -2.01 -10.97
C ARG A 327 -54.49 -0.50 -11.14
N PRO A 328 -53.33 0.09 -10.96
CA PRO A 328 -53.06 1.45 -11.40
C PRO A 328 -52.64 1.48 -12.88
N PRO A 329 -52.91 2.57 -13.59
CA PRO A 329 -52.60 2.77 -14.98
C PRO A 329 -51.06 2.90 -15.17
N HIS A 330 -50.58 2.47 -16.35
CA HIS A 330 -49.19 2.65 -16.82
C HIS A 330 -48.73 4.11 -16.65
N ARG A 331 -47.78 4.35 -15.76
CA ARG A 331 -46.94 5.53 -15.80
C ARG A 331 -45.72 5.21 -16.69
N PRO A 332 -45.29 6.14 -17.52
CA PRO A 332 -44.05 5.99 -18.26
C PRO A 332 -42.91 5.93 -17.25
N THR A 333 -42.09 4.88 -17.31
CA THR A 333 -40.83 4.75 -16.63
C THR A 333 -39.90 5.83 -17.13
N GLU A 334 -39.66 6.89 -16.32
CA GLU A 334 -38.46 7.67 -16.47
C GLU A 334 -37.27 6.73 -16.20
N SER A 335 -36.66 6.22 -17.24
CA SER A 335 -35.38 5.53 -17.15
C SER A 335 -34.35 6.58 -16.74
N GLY A 336 -33.99 6.59 -15.47
CA GLY A 336 -32.91 7.43 -14.99
C GLY A 336 -31.60 6.90 -15.55
N ASP A 337 -31.13 7.49 -16.64
CA ASP A 337 -29.85 7.11 -17.26
C ASP A 337 -28.69 7.49 -16.33
N VAL A 338 -27.76 6.55 -16.13
CA VAL A 338 -26.50 6.80 -15.42
C VAL A 338 -25.56 7.52 -16.38
N VAL A 339 -25.26 8.79 -16.07
CA VAL A 339 -24.29 9.59 -16.87
C VAL A 339 -22.90 9.44 -16.25
N VAL A 340 -21.95 9.01 -17.05
CA VAL A 340 -20.54 8.82 -16.64
C VAL A 340 -19.67 9.79 -17.44
N VAL A 341 -19.02 10.72 -16.74
CA VAL A 341 -18.03 11.63 -17.31
C VAL A 341 -16.64 11.09 -17.00
N ARG A 342 -15.86 10.83 -18.05
CA ARG A 342 -14.47 10.37 -17.95
C ARG A 342 -13.53 11.40 -18.56
N ARG A 343 -12.31 11.45 -18.05
CA ARG A 343 -11.23 12.25 -18.65
C ARG A 343 -11.02 11.76 -20.09
N ARG A 344 -11.07 12.66 -21.08
CA ARG A 344 -10.75 12.35 -22.47
C ARG A 344 -9.26 12.00 -22.54
N ASP A 345 -8.96 10.82 -23.06
CA ASP A 345 -7.60 10.47 -23.47
C ASP A 345 -7.26 11.34 -24.67
N SER A 346 -6.23 12.21 -24.56
CA SER A 346 -5.77 13.00 -25.69
C SER A 346 -5.37 12.05 -26.84
N PRO A 347 -5.77 12.31 -28.07
CA PRO A 347 -5.31 11.54 -29.21
C PRO A 347 -3.79 11.67 -29.34
N ARG A 348 -3.13 10.60 -29.74
CA ARG A 348 -1.68 10.48 -29.93
C ARG A 348 -1.20 11.38 -31.06
#